data_406a1abae04831829a831197876b193d
#
_entry.id   406a1abae04831829a831197876b193d
#
_cell.length_a   1.000
_cell.length_b   1.000
_cell.length_c   1.000
_cell.angle_alpha   90.00
_cell.angle_beta   90.00
_cell.angle_gamma   90.00
#
_symmetry.space_group_name_H-M   'P 1'
#
loop_
_entity.id
_entity.type
_entity.pdbx_description
1 polymer ?
#
loop_
_entity_poly.entity_id
_entity_poly.type
_entity_poly.pdbx_seq_one_letter_code
_entity_poly.pdbx_strand_id
1 'polypeptide(L)'
;LKRNGKREDVSFDKITARVKKLCYGLDSKFVDSIEISKRVILGLYNGVTTSELDNLAAETAASLAAVHPDNAIWAARIAVSNLHKNTNKSFSETMEGLYQYIDPITNQKAGLISDETIEVIRQNADRLDSAIIYDRDYSFDYFGFKTLERSYLLRMNKKVVERPQHLLMRASVGIHGSNI
;
A
#
# COMPACT_ATOMS: atom_id res chain seq x y z
N LEU A 1 4.38 -15.51 9.38
CA LEU A 1 5.64 -15.14 8.74
C LEU A 1 5.75 -13.61 8.67
N LYS A 2 6.82 -13.02 9.18
CA LYS A 2 7.08 -11.58 9.10
C LYS A 2 7.60 -11.16 7.72
N ARG A 3 7.51 -9.85 7.38
CA ARG A 3 8.01 -9.29 6.11
C ARG A 3 9.53 -9.50 5.92
N ASN A 4 10.29 -9.62 7.01
CA ASN A 4 11.72 -9.93 6.98
C ASN A 4 12.05 -11.44 6.94
N GLY A 5 11.07 -12.30 6.68
CA GLY A 5 11.21 -13.74 6.59
C GLY A 5 11.28 -14.49 7.94
N LYS A 6 11.28 -13.81 9.08
CA LYS A 6 11.29 -14.47 10.39
C LYS A 6 9.94 -15.12 10.70
N ARG A 7 9.95 -16.31 11.27
CA ARG A 7 8.77 -16.95 11.86
C ARG A 7 8.60 -16.48 13.30
N GLU A 8 7.37 -16.23 13.69
CA GLU A 8 7.00 -15.86 15.07
C GLU A 8 5.59 -16.36 15.33
N ASP A 9 5.34 -16.74 16.59
CA ASP A 9 3.99 -17.10 17.02
C ASP A 9 3.07 -15.89 16.95
N VAL A 10 1.82 -16.14 16.56
CA VAL A 10 0.81 -15.08 16.45
C VAL A 10 0.42 -14.64 17.86
N SER A 11 0.40 -13.33 18.09
CA SER A 11 -0.02 -12.72 19.34
C SER A 11 -1.24 -11.85 19.09
N PHE A 12 -2.30 -12.11 19.87
CA PHE A 12 -3.53 -11.31 19.87
C PHE A 12 -3.23 -9.83 20.13
N ASP A 13 -2.41 -9.57 21.14
CA ASP A 13 -2.07 -8.19 21.55
C ASP A 13 -1.33 -7.42 20.44
N LYS A 14 -0.46 -8.12 19.68
CA LYS A 14 0.24 -7.50 18.56
C LYS A 14 -0.70 -7.13 17.41
N ILE A 15 -1.68 -7.99 17.12
CA ILE A 15 -2.71 -7.71 16.10
C ILE A 15 -3.56 -6.54 16.56
N THR A 16 -4.07 -6.59 17.79
CA THR A 16 -4.91 -5.53 18.36
C THR A 16 -4.18 -4.18 18.40
N ALA A 17 -2.93 -4.15 18.88
CA ALA A 17 -2.12 -2.94 18.88
C ALA A 17 -1.87 -2.39 17.47
N ARG A 18 -1.69 -3.29 16.49
CA ARG A 18 -1.49 -2.91 15.09
C ARG A 18 -2.70 -2.22 14.49
N VAL A 19 -3.88 -2.77 14.65
CA VAL A 19 -5.11 -2.19 14.09
C VAL A 19 -5.56 -0.95 14.89
N LYS A 20 -5.39 -0.95 16.22
CA LYS A 20 -5.71 0.16 17.10
C LYS A 20 -4.96 1.45 16.76
N LYS A 21 -3.69 1.35 16.35
CA LYS A 21 -2.90 2.53 15.91
C LYS A 21 -3.54 3.32 14.77
N LEU A 22 -4.41 2.70 14.00
CA LEU A 22 -5.05 3.30 12.83
C LEU A 22 -6.48 3.78 13.09
N CYS A 23 -6.97 3.69 14.35
CA CYS A 23 -8.30 4.16 14.78
C CYS A 23 -8.34 5.65 15.18
N TYR A 24 -7.24 6.38 15.03
CA TYR A 24 -7.19 7.77 15.49
C TYR A 24 -8.28 8.63 14.86
N GLY A 25 -8.97 9.44 15.68
CA GLY A 25 -10.04 10.35 15.24
C GLY A 25 -11.33 9.67 14.76
N LEU A 26 -11.48 8.35 14.96
CA LEU A 26 -12.70 7.60 14.65
C LEU A 26 -13.55 7.40 15.92
N ASP A 27 -14.87 7.21 15.74
CA ASP A 27 -15.79 7.00 16.85
C ASP A 27 -15.59 5.61 17.48
N SER A 28 -15.08 5.59 18.70
CA SER A 28 -14.78 4.37 19.45
C SER A 28 -16.02 3.53 19.81
N LYS A 29 -17.23 4.05 19.65
CA LYS A 29 -18.47 3.28 19.83
C LYS A 29 -18.71 2.31 18.70
N PHE A 30 -18.21 2.61 17.50
CA PHE A 30 -18.43 1.81 16.29
C PHE A 30 -17.16 1.14 15.74
N VAL A 31 -15.98 1.57 16.22
CA VAL A 31 -14.66 1.07 15.79
C VAL A 31 -14.03 0.29 16.93
N ASP A 32 -14.18 -1.03 16.90
CA ASP A 32 -13.68 -1.94 17.94
C ASP A 32 -12.51 -2.79 17.44
N SER A 33 -11.30 -2.44 17.90
CA SER A 33 -10.08 -3.16 17.56
C SER A 33 -10.01 -4.58 18.10
N ILE A 34 -10.74 -4.88 19.19
CA ILE A 34 -10.80 -6.23 19.78
C ILE A 34 -11.65 -7.12 18.90
N GLU A 35 -12.81 -6.63 18.43
CA GLU A 35 -13.70 -7.39 17.56
C GLU A 35 -13.00 -7.74 16.22
N ILE A 36 -12.31 -6.79 15.60
CA ILE A 36 -11.52 -7.07 14.39
C ILE A 36 -10.45 -8.12 14.68
N SER A 37 -9.73 -7.98 15.78
CA SER A 37 -8.65 -8.93 16.13
C SER A 37 -9.17 -10.34 16.36
N LYS A 38 -10.34 -10.50 16.99
CA LYS A 38 -11.00 -11.81 17.16
C LYS A 38 -11.30 -12.45 15.80
N ARG A 39 -11.89 -11.69 14.87
CA ARG A 39 -12.21 -12.20 13.52
C ARG A 39 -10.96 -12.54 12.72
N VAL A 40 -9.92 -11.72 12.81
CA VAL A 40 -8.62 -12.00 12.18
C VAL A 40 -8.05 -13.33 12.69
N ILE A 41 -8.09 -13.57 14.00
CA ILE A 41 -7.57 -14.80 14.60
C ILE A 41 -8.34 -16.04 14.15
N LEU A 42 -9.67 -15.95 13.99
CA LEU A 42 -10.46 -17.05 13.47
C LEU A 42 -10.09 -17.45 12.03
N GLY A 43 -9.53 -16.54 11.26
CA GLY A 43 -9.06 -16.79 9.89
C GLY A 43 -7.59 -17.23 9.80
N LEU A 44 -6.90 -17.52 10.92
CA LEU A 44 -5.49 -17.89 10.90
C LEU A 44 -5.26 -19.32 10.40
N TYR A 45 -4.16 -19.46 9.67
CA TYR A 45 -3.60 -20.74 9.27
C TYR A 45 -2.07 -20.73 9.45
N ASN A 46 -1.46 -21.92 9.44
CA ASN A 46 -0.01 -22.04 9.62
C ASN A 46 0.74 -21.44 8.43
N GLY A 47 1.67 -20.56 8.71
CA GLY A 47 2.47 -19.87 7.69
C GLY A 47 1.89 -18.55 7.20
N VAL A 48 0.74 -18.08 7.73
CA VAL A 48 0.17 -16.76 7.40
C VAL A 48 1.20 -15.66 7.53
N THR A 49 1.21 -14.74 6.57
CA THR A 49 2.10 -13.58 6.58
C THR A 49 1.47 -12.40 7.30
N THR A 50 2.30 -11.49 7.81
CA THR A 50 1.79 -10.24 8.40
C THR A 50 1.07 -9.35 7.38
N SER A 51 1.37 -9.49 6.09
CA SER A 51 0.65 -8.78 5.01
C SER A 51 -0.76 -9.33 4.83
N GLU A 52 -0.92 -10.64 4.86
CA GLU A 52 -2.24 -11.30 4.80
C GLU A 52 -3.08 -10.98 6.04
N LEU A 53 -2.46 -10.89 7.22
CA LEU A 53 -3.16 -10.45 8.44
C LEU A 53 -3.67 -9.01 8.32
N ASP A 54 -2.85 -8.09 7.80
CA ASP A 54 -3.28 -6.71 7.55
C ASP A 54 -4.42 -6.67 6.49
N ASN A 55 -4.37 -7.49 5.43
CA ASN A 55 -5.45 -7.58 4.44
C ASN A 55 -6.74 -8.11 5.04
N LEU A 56 -6.68 -9.19 5.81
CA LEU A 56 -7.85 -9.76 6.49
C LEU A 56 -8.47 -8.75 7.48
N ALA A 57 -7.63 -8.01 8.21
CA ALA A 57 -8.09 -6.95 9.10
C ALA A 57 -8.79 -5.82 8.34
N ALA A 58 -8.24 -5.39 7.19
CA ALA A 58 -8.84 -4.36 6.35
C ALA A 58 -10.19 -4.82 5.76
N GLU A 59 -10.27 -6.06 5.25
CA GLU A 59 -11.50 -6.65 4.71
C GLU A 59 -12.57 -6.81 5.79
N THR A 60 -12.16 -7.23 6.98
CA THR A 60 -13.08 -7.35 8.14
C THR A 60 -13.62 -5.98 8.55
N ALA A 61 -12.78 -4.95 8.64
CA ALA A 61 -13.24 -3.58 8.92
C ALA A 61 -14.16 -3.07 7.82
N ALA A 62 -13.83 -3.31 6.54
CA ALA A 62 -14.66 -2.92 5.41
C ALA A 62 -16.06 -3.58 5.44
N SER A 63 -16.17 -4.83 5.87
CA SER A 63 -17.47 -5.51 6.00
C SER A 63 -18.38 -4.85 7.06
N LEU A 64 -17.81 -4.11 7.99
CA LEU A 64 -18.54 -3.34 9.00
C LEU A 64 -18.89 -1.92 8.55
N ALA A 65 -18.53 -1.51 7.34
CA ALA A 65 -18.87 -0.19 6.80
C ALA A 65 -20.38 0.07 6.73
N ALA A 66 -21.18 -0.98 6.56
CA ALA A 66 -22.65 -0.88 6.62
C ALA A 66 -23.18 -0.52 8.01
N VAL A 67 -22.41 -0.79 9.08
CA VAL A 67 -22.79 -0.43 10.47
C VAL A 67 -22.43 1.03 10.74
N HIS A 68 -21.22 1.46 10.35
CA HIS A 68 -20.78 2.84 10.49
C HIS A 68 -19.69 3.19 9.48
N PRO A 69 -19.71 4.40 8.87
CA PRO A 69 -18.75 4.82 7.84
C PRO A 69 -17.31 4.86 8.33
N ASP A 70 -17.05 5.08 9.62
CA ASP A 70 -15.70 5.06 10.20
C ASP A 70 -14.99 3.72 10.00
N ASN A 71 -15.73 2.62 9.91
CA ASN A 71 -15.14 1.32 9.60
C ASN A 71 -14.55 1.26 8.18
N ALA A 72 -15.13 1.96 7.21
CA ALA A 72 -14.57 2.08 5.86
C ALA A 72 -13.28 2.92 5.85
N ILE A 73 -13.24 4.00 6.62
CA ILE A 73 -12.04 4.83 6.80
C ILE A 73 -10.94 4.01 7.47
N TRP A 74 -11.27 3.27 8.50
CA TRP A 74 -10.32 2.40 9.21
C TRP A 74 -9.77 1.31 8.29
N ALA A 75 -10.63 0.64 7.53
CA ALA A 75 -10.24 -0.37 6.53
C ALA A 75 -9.25 0.21 5.51
N ALA A 76 -9.52 1.40 4.98
CA ALA A 76 -8.61 2.10 4.07
C ALA A 76 -7.24 2.35 4.70
N ARG A 77 -7.21 2.86 5.94
CA ARG A 77 -5.95 3.12 6.67
C ARG A 77 -5.13 1.86 6.88
N ILE A 78 -5.76 0.73 7.20
CA ILE A 78 -5.08 -0.56 7.36
C ILE A 78 -4.48 -0.98 6.02
N ALA A 79 -5.26 -0.93 4.93
CA ALA A 79 -4.82 -1.32 3.60
C ALA A 79 -3.69 -0.43 3.07
N VAL A 80 -3.79 0.90 3.18
CA VAL A 80 -2.73 1.86 2.82
C VAL A 80 -1.45 1.59 3.62
N SER A 81 -1.57 1.44 4.93
CA SER A 81 -0.42 1.15 5.78
C SER A 81 0.23 -0.21 5.45
N ASN A 82 -0.54 -1.21 5.02
CA ASN A 82 -0.01 -2.47 4.52
C ASN A 82 0.79 -2.26 3.23
N LEU A 83 0.24 -1.52 2.27
CA LEU A 83 0.93 -1.20 1.01
C LEU A 83 2.24 -0.44 1.28
N HIS A 84 2.22 0.58 2.14
CA HIS A 84 3.43 1.36 2.49
C HIS A 84 4.54 0.51 3.10
N LYS A 85 4.20 -0.54 3.86
CA LYS A 85 5.18 -1.48 4.44
C LYS A 85 5.74 -2.48 3.42
N ASN A 86 5.06 -2.67 2.30
CA ASN A 86 5.44 -3.63 1.26
C ASN A 86 6.11 -2.93 0.05
N THR A 87 6.17 -1.60 0.03
CA THR A 87 6.66 -0.80 -1.10
C THR A 87 7.77 0.16 -0.67
N ASN A 88 8.63 0.52 -1.62
CA ASN A 88 9.66 1.52 -1.39
C ASN A 88 9.01 2.90 -1.14
N LYS A 89 9.63 3.69 -0.27
CA LYS A 89 9.22 5.07 0.01
C LYS A 89 9.69 6.05 -1.07
N SER A 90 10.87 5.84 -1.69
CA SER A 90 11.39 6.73 -2.72
C SER A 90 10.63 6.52 -4.03
N PHE A 91 10.11 7.60 -4.58
CA PHE A 91 9.48 7.64 -5.90
C PHE A 91 10.52 7.37 -6.99
N SER A 92 11.64 8.12 -6.96
CA SER A 92 12.69 8.00 -7.98
C SER A 92 13.28 6.60 -8.07
N GLU A 93 13.58 5.96 -6.93
CA GLU A 93 14.06 4.57 -6.88
C GLU A 93 13.01 3.59 -7.41
N THR A 94 11.72 3.81 -7.11
CA THR A 94 10.63 2.98 -7.63
C THR A 94 10.54 3.07 -9.15
N MET A 95 10.63 4.29 -9.70
CA MET A 95 10.60 4.51 -11.15
C MET A 95 11.83 3.91 -11.85
N GLU A 96 13.01 4.01 -11.24
CA GLU A 96 14.22 3.37 -11.75
C GLU A 96 14.06 1.84 -11.80
N GLY A 97 13.52 1.24 -10.74
CA GLY A 97 13.22 -0.19 -10.71
C GLY A 97 12.24 -0.63 -11.80
N LEU A 98 11.19 0.17 -12.05
CA LEU A 98 10.21 -0.07 -13.11
C LEU A 98 10.81 0.10 -14.51
N TYR A 99 11.71 1.04 -14.69
CA TYR A 99 12.44 1.25 -15.96
C TYR A 99 13.39 0.11 -16.28
N GLN A 100 14.12 -0.39 -15.27
CA GLN A 100 15.10 -1.46 -15.42
C GLN A 100 14.49 -2.86 -15.32
N TYR A 101 13.18 -2.97 -15.16
CA TYR A 101 12.53 -4.25 -14.94
C TYR A 101 12.82 -5.24 -16.06
N ILE A 102 13.26 -6.44 -15.66
CA ILE A 102 13.47 -7.60 -16.52
C ILE A 102 12.40 -8.64 -16.16
N ASP A 103 11.66 -9.09 -17.15
CA ASP A 103 10.70 -10.17 -16.96
C ASP A 103 11.44 -11.48 -16.61
N PRO A 104 11.16 -12.08 -15.45
CA PRO A 104 11.88 -13.27 -15.00
C PRO A 104 11.57 -14.54 -15.81
N ILE A 105 10.48 -14.52 -16.60
CA ILE A 105 10.08 -15.66 -17.44
C ILE A 105 10.81 -15.60 -18.79
N THR A 106 10.79 -14.43 -19.42
CA THR A 106 11.37 -14.23 -20.75
C THR A 106 12.83 -13.81 -20.70
N ASN A 107 13.32 -13.36 -19.54
CA ASN A 107 14.64 -12.76 -19.33
C ASN A 107 14.92 -11.57 -20.26
N GLN A 108 13.86 -10.87 -20.68
CA GLN A 108 13.95 -9.69 -21.54
C GLN A 108 13.62 -8.41 -20.76
N LYS A 109 14.18 -7.28 -21.19
CA LYS A 109 13.84 -5.97 -20.66
C LYS A 109 12.35 -5.69 -20.91
N ALA A 110 11.59 -5.47 -19.86
CA ALA A 110 10.15 -5.19 -19.87
C ALA A 110 9.86 -3.91 -19.05
N GLY A 111 10.68 -2.88 -19.26
CA GLY A 111 10.54 -1.59 -18.57
C GLY A 111 9.15 -0.97 -18.79
N LEU A 112 8.58 -0.45 -17.72
CA LEU A 112 7.24 0.16 -17.71
C LEU A 112 7.27 1.69 -17.73
N ILE A 113 8.46 2.28 -17.79
CA ILE A 113 8.71 3.73 -17.87
C ILE A 113 9.48 4.01 -19.16
N SER A 114 9.11 5.07 -19.91
CA SER A 114 9.81 5.46 -21.13
C SER A 114 11.18 6.09 -20.84
N ASP A 115 12.07 6.06 -21.84
CA ASP A 115 13.40 6.68 -21.73
C ASP A 115 13.30 8.18 -21.44
N GLU A 116 12.35 8.88 -22.08
CA GLU A 116 12.13 10.31 -21.85
C GLU A 116 11.67 10.60 -20.41
N THR A 117 10.73 9.83 -19.91
CA THR A 117 10.19 10.02 -18.54
C THR A 117 11.23 9.73 -17.48
N ILE A 118 12.02 8.65 -17.62
CA ILE A 118 13.04 8.32 -16.61
C ILE A 118 14.16 9.35 -16.58
N GLU A 119 14.52 9.93 -17.71
CA GLU A 119 15.56 10.98 -17.77
C GLU A 119 15.11 12.24 -17.02
N VAL A 120 13.87 12.68 -17.21
CA VAL A 120 13.29 13.79 -16.45
C VAL A 120 13.29 13.50 -14.95
N ILE A 121 12.91 12.27 -14.56
CA ILE A 121 12.89 11.87 -13.15
C ILE A 121 14.29 11.89 -12.55
N ARG A 122 15.31 11.36 -13.25
CA ARG A 122 16.70 11.34 -12.78
C ARG A 122 17.25 12.75 -12.55
N GLN A 123 16.97 13.67 -13.47
CA GLN A 123 17.42 15.06 -13.36
C GLN A 123 16.74 15.82 -12.21
N ASN A 124 15.57 15.38 -11.77
CA ASN A 124 14.76 16.06 -10.76
C ASN A 124 14.44 15.18 -9.53
N ALA A 125 15.20 14.11 -9.28
CA ALA A 125 14.88 13.08 -8.30
C ALA A 125 14.59 13.65 -6.91
N ASP A 126 15.49 14.46 -6.35
CA ASP A 126 15.35 15.05 -5.01
C ASP A 126 14.12 15.95 -4.91
N ARG A 127 13.85 16.74 -5.95
CA ARG A 127 12.69 17.63 -6.02
C ARG A 127 11.38 16.83 -6.04
N LEU A 128 11.30 15.80 -6.88
CA LEU A 128 10.11 14.96 -7.02
C LEU A 128 9.86 14.13 -5.76
N ASP A 129 10.89 13.52 -5.19
CA ASP A 129 10.79 12.75 -3.96
C ASP A 129 10.33 13.61 -2.77
N SER A 130 10.86 14.84 -2.66
CA SER A 130 10.48 15.77 -1.59
C SER A 130 9.08 16.36 -1.72
N ALA A 131 8.53 16.43 -2.94
CA ALA A 131 7.19 16.94 -3.20
C ALA A 131 6.07 15.96 -2.80
N ILE A 132 6.40 14.69 -2.58
CA ILE A 132 5.42 13.66 -2.23
C ILE A 132 5.07 13.74 -0.74
N ILE A 133 3.77 13.85 -0.46
CA ILE A 133 3.22 13.85 0.90
C ILE A 133 2.44 12.57 1.12
N TYR A 134 3.09 11.53 1.67
CA TYR A 134 2.52 10.19 1.80
C TYR A 134 1.28 10.10 2.69
N ASP A 135 1.06 11.08 3.57
CA ASP A 135 -0.14 11.14 4.40
C ASP A 135 -1.42 11.34 3.56
N ARG A 136 -1.30 11.88 2.34
CA ARG A 136 -2.41 12.01 1.40
C ARG A 136 -2.97 10.65 0.95
N ASP A 137 -2.17 9.59 0.97
CA ASP A 137 -2.64 8.24 0.64
C ASP A 137 -3.73 7.77 1.63
N TYR A 138 -3.72 8.27 2.87
CA TYR A 138 -4.72 7.94 3.89
C TYR A 138 -6.05 8.69 3.73
N SER A 139 -6.18 9.56 2.73
CA SER A 139 -7.44 10.27 2.41
C SER A 139 -8.37 9.47 1.49
N PHE A 140 -7.88 8.40 0.86
CA PHE A 140 -8.73 7.51 0.08
C PHE A 140 -9.67 6.70 1.01
N ASP A 141 -10.89 6.44 0.54
CA ASP A 141 -11.72 5.42 1.14
C ASP A 141 -11.24 4.01 0.73
N TYR A 142 -11.79 2.99 1.37
CA TYR A 142 -11.36 1.61 1.13
C TYR A 142 -11.60 1.18 -0.32
N PHE A 143 -12.76 1.52 -0.89
CA PHE A 143 -13.11 1.15 -2.26
C PHE A 143 -12.20 1.85 -3.29
N GLY A 144 -12.01 3.16 -3.15
CA GLY A 144 -11.13 3.95 -4.02
C GLY A 144 -9.68 3.45 -3.96
N PHE A 145 -9.17 3.21 -2.74
CA PHE A 145 -7.83 2.66 -2.58
C PHE A 145 -7.67 1.27 -3.22
N LYS A 146 -8.62 0.36 -2.99
CA LYS A 146 -8.57 -1.00 -3.59
C LYS A 146 -8.69 -0.96 -5.11
N THR A 147 -9.42 0.01 -5.65
CA THR A 147 -9.50 0.23 -7.11
C THR A 147 -8.14 0.67 -7.67
N LEU A 148 -7.46 1.62 -7.02
CA LEU A 148 -6.10 2.01 -7.40
C LEU A 148 -5.13 0.81 -7.32
N GLU A 149 -5.13 0.10 -6.22
CA GLU A 149 -4.25 -1.06 -5.99
C GLU A 149 -4.45 -2.17 -7.03
N ARG A 150 -5.69 -2.45 -7.40
CA ARG A 150 -6.02 -3.53 -8.34
C ARG A 150 -5.73 -3.17 -9.79
N SER A 151 -6.06 -1.93 -10.21
CA SER A 151 -6.19 -1.59 -11.63
C SER A 151 -5.18 -0.57 -12.13
N TYR A 152 -4.55 0.22 -11.24
CA TYR A 152 -3.74 1.37 -11.67
C TYR A 152 -2.29 1.34 -11.18
N LEU A 153 -2.03 0.85 -9.96
CA LEU A 153 -0.67 0.77 -9.44
C LEU A 153 0.14 -0.28 -10.18
N LEU A 154 1.33 0.11 -10.64
CA LEU A 154 2.21 -0.77 -11.40
C LEU A 154 2.76 -1.90 -10.53
N ARG A 155 3.05 -3.00 -11.19
CA ARG A 155 3.49 -4.25 -10.57
C ARG A 155 4.78 -4.75 -11.21
N MET A 156 5.64 -5.32 -10.38
CA MET A 156 6.75 -6.17 -10.81
C MET A 156 6.55 -7.56 -10.20
N ASN A 157 6.71 -8.60 -11.01
CA ASN A 157 6.50 -9.99 -10.55
C ASN A 157 5.15 -10.20 -9.82
N LYS A 158 4.06 -9.64 -10.37
CA LYS A 158 2.70 -9.67 -9.82
C LYS A 158 2.52 -8.91 -8.49
N LYS A 159 3.57 -8.31 -7.91
CA LYS A 159 3.51 -7.53 -6.68
C LYS A 159 3.40 -6.05 -7.02
N VAL A 160 2.50 -5.35 -6.34
CA VAL A 160 2.40 -3.88 -6.43
C VAL A 160 3.67 -3.27 -5.87
N VAL A 161 4.27 -2.34 -6.62
CA VAL A 161 5.49 -1.62 -6.22
C VAL A 161 5.28 -0.13 -6.07
N GLU A 162 4.23 0.42 -6.67
CA GLU A 162 3.86 1.83 -6.54
C GLU A 162 2.97 2.10 -5.31
N ARG A 163 3.01 3.34 -4.85
CA ARG A 163 2.03 3.94 -3.94
C ARG A 163 1.11 4.87 -4.72
N PRO A 164 -0.09 5.25 -4.21
CA PRO A 164 -0.97 6.18 -4.90
C PRO A 164 -0.29 7.48 -5.31
N GLN A 165 0.55 8.08 -4.44
CA GLN A 165 1.30 9.28 -4.79
C GLN A 165 2.34 9.04 -5.90
N HIS A 166 2.91 7.84 -6.00
CA HIS A 166 3.82 7.47 -7.10
C HIS A 166 3.08 7.46 -8.44
N LEU A 167 1.89 6.87 -8.49
CA LEU A 167 1.04 6.87 -9.67
C LEU A 167 0.75 8.31 -10.15
N LEU A 168 0.32 9.18 -9.23
CA LEU A 168 -0.03 10.57 -9.57
C LEU A 168 1.20 11.33 -10.07
N MET A 169 2.34 11.21 -9.39
CA MET A 169 3.59 11.86 -9.79
C MET A 169 4.08 11.35 -11.14
N ARG A 170 4.08 10.03 -11.36
CA ARG A 170 4.45 9.41 -12.64
C ARG A 170 3.59 9.91 -13.79
N ALA A 171 2.28 9.98 -13.60
CA ALA A 171 1.36 10.49 -14.62
C ALA A 171 1.62 11.97 -14.92
N SER A 172 1.84 12.79 -13.88
CA SER A 172 2.17 14.20 -14.05
C SER A 172 3.48 14.41 -14.82
N VAL A 173 4.54 13.68 -14.46
CA VAL A 173 5.83 13.78 -15.18
C VAL A 173 5.70 13.31 -16.62
N GLY A 174 4.96 12.20 -16.87
CA GLY A 174 4.73 11.70 -18.22
C GLY A 174 3.94 12.64 -19.13
N ILE A 175 3.05 13.47 -18.54
CA ILE A 175 2.26 14.46 -19.28
C ILE A 175 3.04 15.76 -19.52
N HIS A 176 3.74 16.26 -18.52
CA HIS A 176 4.37 17.58 -18.55
C HIS A 176 5.84 17.55 -18.97
N GLY A 177 6.49 16.39 -18.95
CA GLY A 177 7.91 16.26 -19.32
C GLY A 177 8.80 17.14 -18.47
N SER A 178 9.69 17.90 -19.14
CA SER A 178 10.61 18.84 -18.48
C SER A 178 9.96 20.11 -17.90
N ASN A 179 8.66 20.33 -18.13
CA ASN A 179 7.91 21.48 -17.61
C ASN A 179 7.38 21.27 -16.18
N ILE A 180 8.14 20.61 -15.33
CA ILE A 180 7.77 20.26 -13.95
C ILE A 180 8.46 21.16 -12.92
#